data_d69adbd4867836d3f75476cdf8ea0d6e
#
_entry.id   d69adbd4867836d3f75476cdf8ea0d6e
#
_cell.length_a   1.000
_cell.length_b   1.000
_cell.length_c   1.000
_cell.angle_alpha   90.00
_cell.angle_beta   90.00
_cell.angle_gamma   90.00
#
_symmetry.space_group_name_H-M   'P 1'
#
loop_
_entity.id
_entity.type
_entity.pdbx_description
1 polymer ?
#
loop_
_entity_poly.entity_id
_entity_poly.type
_entity_poly.pdbx_seq_one_letter_code
_entity_poly.pdbx_strand_id
1 'polypeptide(L)'
;MTCCCKQKDDENIKHKQRDEQEKKALMTRLNRIEGQVRGIKAMVEDDRYCVDILTQTQAIQAALNGFNKELLARHIKTCVSDDIREGNEEAVDELCELLKKMMK
;
A
#
# COMPACT_ATOMS: atom_id res chain seq x y z
N MET A 1 -22.68 -9.22 -5.37
CA MET A 1 -22.21 -8.48 -4.20
C MET A 1 -21.35 -7.30 -4.64
N THR A 2 -21.66 -6.11 -4.17
CA THR A 2 -20.96 -4.91 -4.60
C THR A 2 -19.57 -4.82 -3.94
N CYS A 3 -18.56 -4.46 -4.72
CA CYS A 3 -17.23 -4.27 -4.17
C CYS A 3 -17.20 -3.11 -3.16
N CYS A 4 -16.64 -3.32 -1.98
CA CYS A 4 -16.58 -2.31 -0.94
C CYS A 4 -15.72 -1.10 -1.33
N CYS A 5 -14.81 -1.24 -2.30
CA CYS A 5 -14.00 -0.13 -2.81
C CYS A 5 -14.81 0.88 -3.63
N LYS A 6 -16.04 0.56 -4.01
CA LYS A 6 -16.89 1.45 -4.78
C LYS A 6 -17.67 2.44 -3.94
N GLN A 7 -17.68 2.26 -2.62
CA GLN A 7 -18.33 3.22 -1.74
C GLN A 7 -17.57 4.52 -1.78
N LYS A 8 -18.28 5.59 -2.08
CA LYS A 8 -17.70 6.93 -2.15
C LYS A 8 -18.22 7.78 -1.02
N ASP A 9 -17.36 8.62 -0.46
CA ASP A 9 -17.75 9.64 0.47
C ASP A 9 -18.04 10.96 -0.28
N ASP A 10 -18.42 12.00 0.45
CA ASP A 10 -18.86 13.27 -0.11
C ASP A 10 -17.83 14.00 -0.97
N GLU A 11 -16.55 13.63 -0.88
CA GLU A 11 -15.47 14.25 -1.62
C GLU A 11 -14.93 13.40 -2.75
N ASN A 12 -15.72 12.45 -3.24
CA ASN A 12 -15.31 11.50 -4.26
C ASN A 12 -14.17 10.57 -3.81
N ILE A 13 -13.95 10.45 -2.53
CA ILE A 13 -12.97 9.54 -1.98
C ILE A 13 -13.59 8.16 -1.87
N LYS A 14 -12.96 7.17 -2.48
CA LYS A 14 -13.41 5.79 -2.38
C LYS A 14 -12.94 5.18 -1.07
N HIS A 15 -13.82 4.45 -0.42
CA HIS A 15 -13.51 3.75 0.81
C HIS A 15 -13.66 2.26 0.64
N LYS A 16 -12.89 1.50 1.39
CA LYS A 16 -13.00 0.06 1.47
C LYS A 16 -13.21 -0.32 2.93
N GLN A 17 -14.18 -1.19 3.17
CA GLN A 17 -14.34 -1.77 4.50
C GLN A 17 -13.38 -2.94 4.63
N ARG A 18 -12.45 -2.83 5.57
CA ARG A 18 -11.51 -3.90 5.90
C ARG A 18 -11.90 -4.50 7.23
N ASP A 19 -11.68 -5.80 7.39
CA ASP A 19 -11.86 -6.41 8.69
C ASP A 19 -10.75 -5.96 9.65
N GLU A 20 -10.96 -6.20 10.93
CA GLU A 20 -10.02 -5.75 11.96
C GLU A 20 -8.65 -6.40 11.83
N GLN A 21 -8.62 -7.66 11.42
CA GLN A 21 -7.35 -8.38 11.26
C GLN A 21 -6.53 -7.83 10.10
N GLU A 22 -7.18 -7.55 8.97
CA GLU A 22 -6.51 -6.97 7.82
C GLU A 22 -5.96 -5.59 8.16
N LYS A 23 -6.80 -4.77 8.77
CA LYS A 23 -6.42 -3.41 9.16
C LYS A 23 -5.25 -3.43 10.13
N LYS A 24 -5.30 -4.32 11.12
CA LYS A 24 -4.23 -4.46 12.11
C LYS A 24 -2.92 -4.88 11.44
N ALA A 25 -2.97 -5.83 10.51
CA ALA A 25 -1.77 -6.29 9.81
C ALA A 25 -1.13 -5.17 9.01
N LEU A 26 -1.93 -4.39 8.29
CA LEU A 26 -1.43 -3.25 7.51
C LEU A 26 -0.85 -2.17 8.42
N MET A 27 -1.53 -1.86 9.53
CA MET A 27 -1.04 -0.87 10.48
C MET A 27 0.25 -1.29 11.15
N THR A 28 0.41 -2.58 11.45
CA THR A 28 1.65 -3.10 12.03
C THR A 28 2.83 -2.89 11.09
N ARG A 29 2.63 -3.14 9.80
CA ARG A 29 3.66 -2.89 8.79
C ARG A 29 4.02 -1.42 8.71
N LEU A 30 3.02 -0.55 8.69
CA LEU A 30 3.24 0.90 8.63
C LEU A 30 3.92 1.44 9.88
N ASN A 31 3.56 0.92 11.05
CA ASN A 31 4.20 1.32 12.29
C ASN A 31 5.69 0.99 12.29
N ARG A 32 6.04 -0.16 11.73
CA ARG A 32 7.45 -0.54 11.59
C ARG A 32 8.19 0.41 10.66
N ILE A 33 7.57 0.74 9.53
CA ILE A 33 8.15 1.68 8.56
C ILE A 33 8.31 3.06 9.19
N GLU A 34 7.32 3.50 9.94
CA GLU A 34 7.39 4.78 10.67
C GLU A 34 8.59 4.81 11.61
N GLY A 35 8.81 3.72 12.37
CA GLY A 35 9.97 3.61 13.24
C GLY A 35 11.28 3.65 12.48
N GLN A 36 11.34 3.02 11.30
CA GLN A 36 12.53 3.05 10.45
C GLN A 36 12.81 4.46 9.93
N VAL A 37 11.77 5.22 9.59
CA VAL A 37 11.94 6.61 9.16
C VAL A 37 12.47 7.46 10.30
N ARG A 38 11.97 7.28 11.52
CA ARG A 38 12.50 7.97 12.70
C ARG A 38 13.98 7.67 12.91
N GLY A 39 14.36 6.41 12.69
CA GLY A 39 15.77 6.00 12.78
C GLY A 39 16.64 6.75 11.78
N ILE A 40 16.17 6.93 10.56
CA ILE A 40 16.90 7.70 9.53
C ILE A 40 17.03 9.17 9.94
N LYS A 41 15.96 9.75 10.48
CA LYS A 41 16.03 11.13 10.97
C LYS A 41 17.11 11.30 12.03
N ALA A 42 17.20 10.36 12.95
CA ALA A 42 18.24 10.37 13.98
C ALA A 42 19.63 10.24 13.37
N MET A 43 19.78 9.40 12.33
CA MET A 43 21.07 9.26 11.64
C MET A 43 21.48 10.56 10.96
N VAL A 44 20.55 11.26 10.35
CA VAL A 44 20.85 12.55 9.71
C VAL A 44 21.27 13.57 10.75
N GLU A 45 20.56 13.63 11.88
CA GLU A 45 20.90 14.55 12.96
C GLU A 45 22.27 14.26 13.56
N ASP A 46 22.67 13.01 13.59
CA ASP A 46 23.95 12.54 14.12
C ASP A 46 25.07 12.59 13.09
N ASP A 47 24.80 13.12 11.92
CA ASP A 47 25.77 13.21 10.81
C ASP A 47 26.41 11.86 10.48
N ARG A 48 25.58 10.79 10.47
CA ARG A 48 26.06 9.45 10.15
C ARG A 48 26.55 9.39 8.70
N TYR A 49 27.36 8.39 8.44
CA TYR A 49 27.94 8.17 7.11
C TYR A 49 26.84 7.96 6.06
N CYS A 50 26.99 8.60 4.88
CA CYS A 50 25.96 8.61 3.84
C CYS A 50 25.54 7.22 3.39
N VAL A 51 26.52 6.31 3.22
CA VAL A 51 26.21 4.95 2.76
C VAL A 51 25.35 4.21 3.76
N ASP A 52 25.57 4.42 5.05
CA ASP A 52 24.74 3.80 6.09
C ASP A 52 23.29 4.29 6.01
N ILE A 53 23.11 5.59 5.79
CA ILE A 53 21.77 6.17 5.64
C ILE A 53 21.09 5.59 4.38
N LEU A 54 21.82 5.52 3.27
CA LEU A 54 21.28 4.97 2.02
C LEU A 54 20.88 3.50 2.18
N THR A 55 21.65 2.74 2.93
CA THR A 55 21.35 1.34 3.22
C THR A 55 20.03 1.23 3.99
N GLN A 56 19.79 2.12 4.95
CA GLN A 56 18.54 2.14 5.70
C GLN A 56 17.36 2.56 4.82
N THR A 57 17.55 3.51 3.91
CA THR A 57 16.46 3.89 2.99
C THR A 57 16.09 2.73 2.06
N GLN A 58 17.05 1.93 1.63
CA GLN A 58 16.76 0.73 0.83
C GLN A 58 15.91 -0.27 1.61
N ALA A 59 16.17 -0.42 2.90
CA ALA A 59 15.37 -1.29 3.76
C ALA A 59 13.92 -0.79 3.85
N ILE A 60 13.72 0.51 3.93
CA ILE A 60 12.39 1.10 3.96
C ILE A 60 11.67 0.89 2.62
N GLN A 61 12.39 1.05 1.51
CA GLN A 61 11.81 0.80 0.20
C GLN A 61 11.34 -0.65 0.06
N ALA A 62 12.14 -1.60 0.55
CA ALA A 62 11.75 -3.01 0.55
C ALA A 62 10.51 -3.25 1.42
N ALA A 63 10.44 -2.59 2.58
CA ALA A 63 9.29 -2.71 3.48
C ALA A 63 8.03 -2.11 2.85
N LEU A 64 8.15 -0.98 2.15
CA LEU A 64 7.03 -0.38 1.43
C LEU A 64 6.55 -1.27 0.29
N ASN A 65 7.48 -1.89 -0.43
CA ASN A 65 7.11 -2.85 -1.47
C ASN A 65 6.35 -4.04 -0.90
N GLY A 66 6.75 -4.53 0.26
CA GLY A 66 6.03 -5.59 0.96
C GLY A 66 4.62 -5.19 1.35
N PHE A 67 4.48 -3.97 1.85
CA PHE A 67 3.17 -3.39 2.16
C PHE A 67 2.31 -3.31 0.89
N ASN A 68 2.88 -2.81 -0.21
CA ASN A 68 2.16 -2.68 -1.48
C ASN A 68 1.70 -4.02 -2.01
N LYS A 69 2.55 -5.05 -1.92
CA LYS A 69 2.20 -6.40 -2.39
C LYS A 69 1.04 -6.98 -1.59
N GLU A 70 1.07 -6.80 -0.29
CA GLU A 70 0.00 -7.30 0.58
C GLU A 70 -1.32 -6.60 0.28
N LEU A 71 -1.29 -5.27 0.18
CA LEU A 71 -2.46 -4.48 -0.11
C LEU A 71 -3.04 -4.83 -1.49
N LEU A 72 -2.18 -4.94 -2.50
CA LEU A 72 -2.59 -5.24 -3.86
C LEU A 72 -3.18 -6.65 -3.97
N ALA A 73 -2.56 -7.63 -3.32
CA ALA A 73 -3.06 -9.01 -3.34
C ALA A 73 -4.47 -9.08 -2.75
N ARG A 74 -4.73 -8.38 -1.66
CA ARG A 74 -6.07 -8.34 -1.05
C ARG A 74 -7.06 -7.60 -1.93
N HIS A 75 -6.63 -6.52 -2.58
CA HIS A 75 -7.46 -5.77 -3.51
C HIS A 75 -7.89 -6.64 -4.69
N ILE A 76 -6.97 -7.40 -5.27
CA ILE A 76 -7.27 -8.32 -6.37
C ILE A 76 -8.25 -9.39 -5.91
N LYS A 77 -8.03 -9.99 -4.75
CA LYS A 77 -8.87 -11.09 -4.26
C LYS A 77 -10.27 -10.64 -3.91
N THR A 78 -10.45 -9.41 -3.49
CA THR A 78 -11.75 -8.92 -3.05
C THR A 78 -12.40 -8.00 -4.07
N CYS A 79 -11.86 -6.80 -4.25
CA CYS A 79 -12.54 -5.75 -5.04
C CYS A 79 -12.49 -6.01 -6.53
N VAL A 80 -11.32 -6.36 -7.07
CA VAL A 80 -11.19 -6.59 -8.53
C VAL A 80 -11.94 -7.84 -8.94
N SER A 81 -11.87 -8.90 -8.14
CA SER A 81 -12.59 -10.14 -8.42
C SER A 81 -14.10 -9.92 -8.46
N ASP A 82 -14.64 -9.15 -7.49
CA ASP A 82 -16.06 -8.83 -7.48
C ASP A 82 -16.46 -7.98 -8.69
N ASP A 83 -15.64 -7.00 -9.04
CA ASP A 83 -15.90 -6.15 -10.21
C ASP A 83 -15.89 -6.93 -11.52
N ILE A 84 -15.00 -7.91 -11.66
CA ILE A 84 -14.97 -8.77 -12.83
C ILE A 84 -16.25 -9.61 -12.92
N ARG A 85 -16.70 -10.16 -11.80
CA ARG A 85 -17.95 -10.94 -11.75
C ARG A 85 -19.15 -10.11 -12.11
N GLU A 86 -19.14 -8.82 -11.80
CA GLU A 86 -20.22 -7.89 -12.15
C GLU A 86 -20.09 -7.33 -13.57
N GLY A 87 -19.04 -7.72 -14.30
CA GLY A 87 -18.80 -7.25 -15.65
C GLY A 87 -18.21 -5.85 -15.75
N ASN A 88 -17.63 -5.35 -14.66
CA ASN A 88 -17.03 -4.02 -14.63
C ASN A 88 -15.57 -4.07 -15.11
N GLU A 89 -15.37 -3.77 -16.39
CA GLU A 89 -14.05 -3.80 -17.00
C GLU A 89 -13.17 -2.62 -16.59
N GLU A 90 -13.76 -1.54 -16.07
CA GLU A 90 -13.00 -0.39 -15.62
C GLU A 90 -12.04 -0.73 -14.49
N ALA A 91 -12.43 -1.66 -13.61
CA ALA A 91 -11.58 -2.09 -12.52
C ALA A 91 -10.31 -2.78 -13.02
N VAL A 92 -10.44 -3.55 -14.11
CA VAL A 92 -9.29 -4.22 -14.73
C VAL A 92 -8.36 -3.19 -15.35
N ASP A 93 -8.91 -2.21 -16.06
CA ASP A 93 -8.13 -1.14 -16.69
C ASP A 93 -7.40 -0.32 -15.64
N GLU A 94 -8.08 0.02 -14.54
CA GLU A 94 -7.48 0.76 -13.43
C GLU A 94 -6.30 -0.01 -12.83
N LEU A 95 -6.47 -1.32 -12.63
CA LEU A 95 -5.40 -2.17 -12.11
C LEU A 95 -4.21 -2.20 -13.06
N CYS A 96 -4.46 -2.33 -14.37
CA CYS A 96 -3.40 -2.35 -15.37
C CYS A 96 -2.60 -1.04 -15.35
N GLU A 97 -3.29 0.10 -15.27
CA GLU A 97 -2.61 1.39 -15.18
C GLU A 97 -1.76 1.52 -13.92
N LEU A 98 -2.28 1.04 -12.80
CA LEU A 98 -1.55 1.05 -11.53
C LEU A 98 -0.29 0.19 -11.64
N LEU A 99 -0.40 -1.01 -12.21
CA LEU A 99 0.75 -1.91 -12.36
C LEU A 99 1.82 -1.30 -13.23
N LYS A 100 1.44 -0.60 -14.30
CA LYS A 100 2.40 0.08 -15.17
C LYS A 100 3.20 1.13 -14.40
N LYS A 101 2.54 1.88 -13.51
CA LYS A 101 3.20 2.88 -12.68
C LYS A 101 4.14 2.27 -11.65
N MET A 102 3.75 1.12 -11.09
CA MET A 102 4.53 0.46 -10.04
C MET A 102 5.74 -0.29 -10.60
N MET A 103 5.69 -0.69 -11.84
CA MET A 103 6.73 -1.52 -12.48
C MET A 103 7.72 -0.71 -13.33
N LYS A 104 7.83 0.54 -13.06
CA LYS A 104 8.78 1.41 -13.75
C LYS A 104 10.23 1.01 -13.51
#